data_8502b6fdcadbf3bba60c4870334a062d
#
_entry.id   8502b6fdcadbf3bba60c4870334a062d
#
_cell.length_a   1.000
_cell.length_b   1.000
_cell.length_c   1.000
_cell.angle_alpha   90.00
_cell.angle_beta   90.00
_cell.angle_gamma   90.00
#
_symmetry.space_group_name_H-M   'P 1'
#
loop_
_entity.id
_entity.type
_entity.pdbx_description
1 polymer ?
#
loop_
_entity_poly.entity_id
_entity_poly.type
_entity_poly.pdbx_seq_one_letter_code
_entity_poly.pdbx_strand_id
1 'polypeptide(L)'
;MLVAIPVMNDQYPPIRWNLNAIEIERESFRTIEREYPEWEKLPLPEWRVARRLIHTTADMGIAQTLVFRHHPIENGLDALRRKRPIFCDSNMIRAGLSIPRLRLLNPDYTASDIHCYISDPDIVERAKSEHRTRAICAAEKARPLLDDGIILIGNAPLSLARIARYILEERITPALVIGMPVGFVNVVESKQLLSRCNVPHLVLEGRRGGSALAVTTLHAIIESV
;
A
#
# COMPACT_ATOMS: atom_id res chain seq x y z
N MET A 1 -8.72 -2.20 -49.00
CA MET A 1 -9.06 -0.77 -48.97
C MET A 1 -8.39 -0.21 -47.69
N LEU A 2 -7.18 0.34 -47.82
CA LEU A 2 -6.46 0.96 -46.72
C LEU A 2 -7.15 2.29 -46.38
N VAL A 3 -7.76 2.36 -45.22
CA VAL A 3 -8.28 3.62 -44.68
C VAL A 3 -7.09 4.49 -44.33
N ALA A 4 -6.87 5.57 -45.07
CA ALA A 4 -5.85 6.57 -44.78
C ALA A 4 -6.15 7.20 -43.43
N ILE A 5 -5.21 7.04 -42.49
CA ILE A 5 -5.25 7.77 -41.21
C ILE A 5 -5.08 9.26 -41.55
N PRO A 6 -5.97 10.15 -41.10
CA PRO A 6 -5.84 11.57 -41.40
C PRO A 6 -4.52 12.10 -40.81
N VAL A 7 -3.81 12.88 -41.62
CA VAL A 7 -2.62 13.65 -41.18
C VAL A 7 -3.07 14.56 -40.05
N MET A 8 -2.60 14.25 -38.85
CA MET A 8 -2.88 15.07 -37.64
C MET A 8 -2.21 16.44 -37.81
N ASN A 9 -3.02 17.45 -37.76
CA ASN A 9 -2.62 18.85 -37.78
C ASN A 9 -1.65 19.12 -36.61
N ASP A 10 -0.59 19.91 -36.80
CA ASP A 10 0.44 20.31 -35.81
C ASP A 10 -0.11 20.99 -34.52
N GLN A 11 -1.42 21.03 -34.39
CA GLN A 11 -2.15 21.71 -33.32
C GLN A 11 -2.20 20.89 -31.99
N TYR A 12 -1.86 19.61 -32.01
CA TYR A 12 -1.91 18.73 -30.84
C TYR A 12 -0.57 18.03 -30.59
N PRO A 13 -0.17 17.82 -29.31
CA PRO A 13 1.03 17.05 -29.00
C PRO A 13 0.93 15.62 -29.55
N PRO A 14 2.05 15.02 -29.99
CA PRO A 14 2.06 13.66 -30.53
C PRO A 14 1.71 12.63 -29.46
N ILE A 15 0.52 12.03 -29.58
CA ILE A 15 0.05 10.98 -28.66
C ILE A 15 0.15 9.61 -29.36
N ARG A 16 0.75 8.64 -28.69
CA ARG A 16 0.91 7.26 -29.18
C ARG A 16 -0.34 6.43 -28.83
N TRP A 17 -1.33 6.41 -29.73
CA TRP A 17 -2.62 5.75 -29.55
C TRP A 17 -2.60 4.23 -29.71
N ASN A 18 -1.54 3.66 -30.28
CA ASN A 18 -1.43 2.26 -30.69
C ASN A 18 -0.77 1.33 -29.65
N LEU A 19 -0.50 1.82 -28.44
CA LEU A 19 0.08 1.04 -27.36
C LEU A 19 -0.99 0.28 -26.58
N ASN A 20 -0.76 -0.99 -26.28
CA ASN A 20 -1.55 -1.74 -25.31
C ASN A 20 -1.03 -1.54 -23.87
N ALA A 21 -1.80 -1.96 -22.88
CA ALA A 21 -1.49 -1.74 -21.45
C ALA A 21 -0.12 -2.35 -21.04
N ILE A 22 0.23 -3.53 -21.58
CA ILE A 22 1.50 -4.22 -21.26
C ILE A 22 2.68 -3.44 -21.83
N GLU A 23 2.56 -2.91 -23.03
CA GLU A 23 3.60 -2.09 -23.69
C GLU A 23 3.82 -0.79 -22.93
N ILE A 24 2.72 -0.11 -22.53
CA ILE A 24 2.79 1.12 -21.72
C ILE A 24 3.51 0.87 -20.40
N GLU A 25 3.15 -0.19 -19.67
CA GLU A 25 3.78 -0.52 -18.40
C GLU A 25 5.27 -0.85 -18.58
N ARG A 26 5.61 -1.67 -19.58
CA ARG A 26 7.01 -2.05 -19.87
C ARG A 26 7.87 -0.84 -20.23
N GLU A 27 7.34 0.08 -21.04
CA GLU A 27 8.04 1.30 -21.43
C GLU A 27 8.21 2.24 -20.23
N SER A 28 7.19 2.37 -19.40
CA SER A 28 7.24 3.13 -18.16
C SER A 28 8.33 2.60 -17.22
N PHE A 29 8.41 1.28 -17.01
CA PHE A 29 9.44 0.68 -16.16
C PHE A 29 10.85 0.90 -16.72
N ARG A 30 11.06 0.75 -18.04
CA ARG A 30 12.35 1.06 -18.68
C ARG A 30 12.75 2.52 -18.51
N THR A 31 11.78 3.42 -18.58
CA THR A 31 12.01 4.85 -18.36
C THR A 31 12.42 5.13 -16.93
N ILE A 32 11.74 4.55 -15.95
CA ILE A 32 12.05 4.65 -14.52
C ILE A 32 13.47 4.11 -14.25
N GLU A 33 13.82 2.94 -14.77
CA GLU A 33 15.16 2.34 -14.59
C GLU A 33 16.27 3.20 -15.21
N ARG A 34 16.03 3.81 -16.35
CA ARG A 34 16.97 4.73 -16.98
C ARG A 34 17.16 6.03 -16.19
N GLU A 35 16.09 6.55 -15.61
CA GLU A 35 16.11 7.82 -14.86
C GLU A 35 16.54 7.66 -13.41
N TYR A 36 16.54 6.44 -12.88
CA TYR A 36 16.99 6.10 -11.52
C TYR A 36 18.02 4.97 -11.55
N PRO A 37 19.25 5.21 -12.03
CA PRO A 37 20.28 4.15 -12.17
C PRO A 37 20.73 3.56 -10.83
N GLU A 38 20.50 4.24 -9.70
CA GLU A 38 20.81 3.72 -8.36
C GLU A 38 20.00 2.48 -7.98
N TRP A 39 18.98 2.12 -8.76
CA TRP A 39 18.18 0.93 -8.52
C TRP A 39 19.01 -0.37 -8.48
N GLU A 40 20.11 -0.43 -9.20
CA GLU A 40 21.04 -1.59 -9.22
C GLU A 40 21.64 -1.88 -7.85
N LYS A 41 21.63 -0.91 -6.92
CA LYS A 41 22.14 -1.05 -5.56
C LYS A 41 21.08 -1.62 -4.59
N LEU A 42 19.82 -1.70 -4.99
CA LEU A 42 18.73 -2.20 -4.17
C LEU A 42 18.53 -3.71 -4.38
N PRO A 43 18.13 -4.46 -3.35
CA PRO A 43 17.65 -5.82 -3.52
C PRO A 43 16.51 -5.86 -4.56
N LEU A 44 16.55 -6.81 -5.48
CA LEU A 44 15.58 -6.87 -6.58
C LEU A 44 14.11 -6.88 -6.14
N PRO A 45 13.70 -7.62 -5.07
CA PRO A 45 12.31 -7.57 -4.60
C PRO A 45 11.92 -6.17 -4.10
N GLU A 46 12.79 -5.49 -3.37
CA GLU A 46 12.56 -4.12 -2.87
C GLU A 46 12.47 -3.13 -4.04
N TRP A 47 13.35 -3.26 -5.04
CA TRP A 47 13.28 -2.46 -6.25
C TRP A 47 11.96 -2.65 -7.00
N ARG A 48 11.48 -3.88 -7.16
CA ARG A 48 10.19 -4.13 -7.81
C ARG A 48 9.05 -3.38 -7.13
N VAL A 49 9.02 -3.34 -5.80
CA VAL A 49 8.05 -2.56 -5.03
C VAL A 49 8.26 -1.06 -5.25
N ALA A 50 9.48 -0.54 -5.10
CA ALA A 50 9.80 0.87 -5.29
C ALA A 50 9.43 1.35 -6.71
N ARG A 51 9.83 0.61 -7.74
CA ARG A 51 9.51 0.90 -9.15
C ARG A 51 7.99 0.99 -9.40
N ARG A 52 7.22 0.09 -8.81
CA ARG A 52 5.75 0.11 -8.93
C ARG A 52 5.15 1.34 -8.25
N LEU A 53 5.68 1.77 -7.12
CA LEU A 53 5.28 3.00 -6.44
C LEU A 53 5.65 4.25 -7.24
N ILE A 54 6.85 4.31 -7.83
CA ILE A 54 7.26 5.38 -8.75
C ILE A 54 6.31 5.42 -9.95
N HIS A 55 6.03 4.28 -10.58
CA HIS A 55 5.09 4.22 -11.70
C HIS A 55 3.70 4.76 -11.34
N THR A 56 3.23 4.50 -10.12
CA THR A 56 1.91 4.96 -9.65
C THR A 56 1.85 6.48 -9.43
N THR A 57 2.97 7.11 -9.11
CA THR A 57 3.03 8.52 -8.66
C THR A 57 3.79 9.44 -9.61
N ALA A 58 4.57 8.89 -10.54
CA ALA A 58 5.58 9.59 -11.34
C ALA A 58 6.61 10.36 -10.48
N ASP A 59 6.85 9.93 -9.22
CA ASP A 59 7.77 10.58 -8.27
C ASP A 59 8.97 9.67 -7.98
N MET A 60 10.12 9.97 -8.59
CA MET A 60 11.38 9.24 -8.38
C MET A 60 11.88 9.30 -6.93
N GLY A 61 11.56 10.37 -6.20
CA GLY A 61 11.97 10.56 -4.81
C GLY A 61 11.37 9.53 -3.83
N ILE A 62 10.39 8.75 -4.26
CA ILE A 62 9.81 7.66 -3.45
C ILE A 62 10.86 6.59 -3.12
N ALA A 63 11.71 6.21 -4.07
CA ALA A 63 12.71 5.17 -3.86
C ALA A 63 13.67 5.49 -2.70
N GLN A 64 13.95 6.78 -2.47
CA GLN A 64 14.86 7.25 -1.41
C GLN A 64 14.23 7.30 -0.02
N THR A 65 12.89 7.26 0.05
CA THR A 65 12.13 7.41 1.30
C THR A 65 11.37 6.15 1.69
N LEU A 66 11.42 5.11 0.84
CA LEU A 66 10.80 3.83 1.12
C LEU A 66 11.73 2.98 1.99
N VAL A 67 11.22 2.53 3.13
CA VAL A 67 11.96 1.75 4.13
C VAL A 67 11.32 0.40 4.32
N PHE A 68 12.13 -0.65 4.24
CA PHE A 68 11.77 -2.04 4.46
C PHE A 68 12.41 -2.52 5.78
N ARG A 69 11.64 -3.14 6.67
CA ARG A 69 12.10 -3.65 7.96
C ARG A 69 11.59 -5.07 8.21
N HIS A 70 12.46 -5.92 8.70
CA HIS A 70 12.13 -7.29 9.14
C HIS A 70 11.52 -8.16 8.03
N HIS A 71 12.11 -8.13 6.82
CA HIS A 71 11.72 -8.97 5.68
C HIS A 71 10.22 -8.86 5.31
N PRO A 72 9.70 -7.64 5.05
CA PRO A 72 8.25 -7.44 4.87
C PRO A 72 7.69 -8.07 3.59
N ILE A 73 8.52 -8.23 2.55
CA ILE A 73 8.08 -8.84 1.29
C ILE A 73 7.85 -10.32 1.49
N GLU A 74 8.81 -11.03 2.03
CA GLU A 74 8.76 -12.48 2.28
C GLU A 74 7.63 -12.82 3.27
N ASN A 75 7.55 -12.09 4.38
CA ASN A 75 6.49 -12.29 5.37
C ASN A 75 5.11 -11.97 4.82
N GLY A 76 4.99 -10.90 4.00
CA GLY A 76 3.75 -10.56 3.33
C GLY A 76 3.28 -11.63 2.35
N LEU A 77 4.19 -12.18 1.54
CA LEU A 77 3.89 -13.29 0.63
C LEU A 77 3.46 -14.55 1.38
N ASP A 78 4.15 -14.89 2.47
CA ASP A 78 3.78 -16.04 3.30
C ASP A 78 2.40 -15.86 3.95
N ALA A 79 2.12 -14.69 4.51
CA ALA A 79 0.82 -14.36 5.09
C ALA A 79 -0.31 -14.45 4.06
N LEU A 80 -0.08 -13.96 2.84
CA LEU A 80 -1.04 -14.07 1.75
C LEU A 80 -1.29 -15.52 1.33
N ARG A 81 -0.23 -16.36 1.23
CA ARG A 81 -0.37 -17.80 0.95
C ARG A 81 -1.18 -18.53 2.02
N ARG A 82 -1.04 -18.12 3.28
CA ARG A 82 -1.81 -18.64 4.42
C ARG A 82 -3.20 -18.03 4.56
N LYS A 83 -3.63 -17.16 3.63
CA LYS A 83 -4.92 -16.47 3.67
C LYS A 83 -5.14 -15.69 4.98
N ARG A 84 -4.14 -14.92 5.40
CA ARG A 84 -4.29 -14.09 6.61
C ARG A 84 -5.25 -12.93 6.36
N PRO A 85 -6.05 -12.50 7.38
CA PRO A 85 -6.99 -11.40 7.23
C PRO A 85 -6.25 -10.11 6.90
N ILE A 86 -6.89 -9.26 6.09
CA ILE A 86 -6.36 -7.95 5.70
C ILE A 86 -7.19 -6.87 6.38
N PHE A 87 -6.59 -6.08 7.27
CA PHE A 87 -7.19 -4.87 7.80
C PHE A 87 -6.73 -3.65 7.03
N CYS A 88 -7.64 -2.73 6.73
CA CYS A 88 -7.32 -1.44 6.12
C CYS A 88 -8.08 -0.28 6.78
N ASP A 89 -7.44 0.90 6.82
CA ASP A 89 -7.97 2.08 7.51
C ASP A 89 -8.94 2.92 6.70
N SER A 90 -9.12 2.59 5.41
CA SER A 90 -10.02 3.36 4.53
C SER A 90 -10.76 2.48 3.52
N ASN A 91 -11.98 2.87 3.18
CA ASN A 91 -12.75 2.23 2.11
C ASN A 91 -12.08 2.34 0.73
N MET A 92 -11.23 3.35 0.53
CA MET A 92 -10.44 3.49 -0.71
C MET A 92 -9.43 2.34 -0.84
N ILE A 93 -8.75 1.94 0.24
CA ILE A 93 -7.87 0.76 0.23
C ILE A 93 -8.69 -0.49 -0.03
N ARG A 94 -9.79 -0.70 0.70
CA ARG A 94 -10.67 -1.85 0.52
C ARG A 94 -11.15 -1.99 -0.93
N ALA A 95 -11.58 -0.90 -1.54
CA ALA A 95 -12.04 -0.89 -2.94
C ALA A 95 -10.91 -1.07 -3.95
N GLY A 96 -9.69 -0.62 -3.61
CA GLY A 96 -8.52 -0.72 -4.48
C GLY A 96 -7.88 -2.11 -4.51
N LEU A 97 -8.09 -2.94 -3.47
CA LEU A 97 -7.50 -4.28 -3.41
C LEU A 97 -8.17 -5.23 -4.42
N SER A 98 -7.36 -5.80 -5.29
CA SER A 98 -7.80 -6.70 -6.35
C SER A 98 -7.90 -8.14 -5.84
N ILE A 99 -9.12 -8.67 -5.68
CA ILE A 99 -9.34 -10.08 -5.34
C ILE A 99 -8.67 -11.03 -6.34
N PRO A 100 -8.74 -10.83 -7.68
CA PRO A 100 -7.98 -11.66 -8.62
C PRO A 100 -6.47 -11.69 -8.34
N ARG A 101 -5.85 -10.58 -7.93
CA ARG A 101 -4.42 -10.56 -7.57
C ARG A 101 -4.13 -11.33 -6.28
N LEU A 102 -4.96 -11.17 -5.25
CA LEU A 102 -4.83 -11.94 -4.02
C LEU A 102 -4.93 -13.45 -4.28
N ARG A 103 -5.82 -13.85 -5.19
CA ARG A 103 -6.02 -15.24 -5.62
C ARG A 103 -4.84 -15.84 -6.36
N LEU A 104 -3.90 -15.07 -6.86
CA LEU A 104 -2.65 -15.60 -7.41
C LEU A 104 -1.81 -16.32 -6.34
N LEU A 105 -1.93 -15.92 -5.07
CA LEU A 105 -1.21 -16.54 -3.95
C LEU A 105 -2.07 -17.54 -3.16
N ASN A 106 -3.36 -17.26 -3.04
CA ASN A 106 -4.29 -18.19 -2.40
C ASN A 106 -5.70 -18.04 -3.03
N PRO A 107 -6.22 -19.07 -3.73
CA PRO A 107 -7.47 -19.01 -4.50
C PRO A 107 -8.72 -18.74 -3.63
N ASP A 108 -8.63 -18.99 -2.33
CA ASP A 108 -9.76 -18.86 -1.39
C ASP A 108 -10.00 -17.42 -0.92
N TYR A 109 -9.18 -16.45 -1.32
CA TYR A 109 -9.42 -15.05 -0.97
C TYR A 109 -10.73 -14.53 -1.55
N THR A 110 -11.47 -13.82 -0.71
CA THR A 110 -12.74 -13.16 -1.03
C THR A 110 -12.76 -11.74 -0.47
N ALA A 111 -13.77 -10.96 -0.83
CA ALA A 111 -13.94 -9.61 -0.29
C ALA A 111 -14.19 -9.57 1.23
N SER A 112 -14.65 -10.69 1.83
CA SER A 112 -14.88 -10.80 3.26
C SER A 112 -13.59 -10.94 4.07
N ASP A 113 -12.47 -11.28 3.42
CA ASP A 113 -11.16 -11.36 4.06
C ASP A 113 -10.49 -9.97 4.19
N ILE A 114 -11.10 -8.94 3.58
CA ILE A 114 -10.64 -7.53 3.63
C ILE A 114 -11.56 -6.74 4.55
N HIS A 115 -11.04 -6.35 5.71
CA HIS A 115 -11.78 -5.70 6.78
C HIS A 115 -11.49 -4.19 6.82
N CYS A 116 -12.54 -3.38 6.77
CA CYS A 116 -12.48 -1.93 6.93
C CYS A 116 -13.70 -1.48 7.75
N TYR A 117 -13.48 -1.00 8.96
CA TYR A 117 -14.54 -0.67 9.91
C TYR A 117 -14.86 0.83 9.98
N ILE A 118 -14.21 1.66 9.15
CA ILE A 118 -14.30 3.13 9.22
C ILE A 118 -15.72 3.70 9.07
N SER A 119 -16.61 2.96 8.41
CA SER A 119 -17.99 3.35 8.13
C SER A 119 -19.01 2.51 8.90
N ASP A 120 -18.59 1.62 9.79
CA ASP A 120 -19.51 0.81 10.58
C ASP A 120 -20.31 1.70 11.52
N PRO A 121 -21.62 1.47 11.67
CA PRO A 121 -22.50 2.32 12.48
C PRO A 121 -22.03 2.45 13.94
N ASP A 122 -21.58 1.36 14.56
CA ASP A 122 -21.04 1.34 15.92
C ASP A 122 -19.75 2.19 16.04
N ILE A 123 -18.91 2.19 15.02
CA ILE A 123 -17.69 3.01 14.97
C ILE A 123 -18.03 4.49 14.81
N VAL A 124 -19.00 4.82 13.98
CA VAL A 124 -19.47 6.21 13.79
C VAL A 124 -20.06 6.76 15.09
N GLU A 125 -20.92 6.00 15.77
CA GLU A 125 -21.54 6.39 17.03
C GLU A 125 -20.50 6.52 18.15
N ARG A 126 -19.63 5.53 18.29
CA ARG A 126 -18.55 5.53 19.28
C ARG A 126 -17.60 6.70 19.11
N ALA A 127 -17.18 6.99 17.88
CA ALA A 127 -16.30 8.11 17.58
C ALA A 127 -16.92 9.46 17.97
N LYS A 128 -18.22 9.61 17.78
CA LYS A 128 -18.98 10.81 18.16
C LYS A 128 -19.12 10.94 19.67
N SER A 129 -19.54 9.87 20.36
CA SER A 129 -19.75 9.89 21.82
C SER A 129 -18.45 10.06 22.60
N GLU A 130 -17.35 9.46 22.14
CA GLU A 130 -16.03 9.57 22.80
C GLU A 130 -15.20 10.79 22.32
N HIS A 131 -15.72 11.62 21.42
CA HIS A 131 -14.97 12.73 20.79
C HIS A 131 -13.62 12.31 20.20
N ARG A 132 -13.60 11.14 19.53
CA ARG A 132 -12.40 10.53 18.93
C ARG A 132 -12.54 10.39 17.42
N THR A 133 -11.44 10.11 16.74
CA THR A 133 -11.51 9.83 15.30
C THR A 133 -12.05 8.42 15.04
N ARG A 134 -12.86 8.28 14.00
CA ARG A 134 -13.33 6.95 13.54
C ARG A 134 -12.17 5.99 13.28
N ALA A 135 -11.05 6.50 12.80
CA ALA A 135 -9.87 5.69 12.48
C ALA A 135 -9.27 5.00 13.72
N ILE A 136 -9.21 5.68 14.86
CA ILE A 136 -8.77 5.05 16.12
C ILE A 136 -9.77 3.98 16.57
N CYS A 137 -11.08 4.30 16.58
CA CYS A 137 -12.11 3.35 16.96
C CYS A 137 -12.14 2.12 16.04
N ALA A 138 -11.93 2.31 14.73
CA ALA A 138 -11.83 1.22 13.76
C ALA A 138 -10.60 0.34 13.99
N ALA A 139 -9.44 0.93 14.29
CA ALA A 139 -8.23 0.17 14.65
C ALA A 139 -8.42 -0.64 15.94
N GLU A 140 -9.15 -0.10 16.92
CA GLU A 140 -9.50 -0.82 18.15
C GLU A 140 -10.46 -1.98 17.90
N LYS A 141 -11.47 -1.80 17.04
CA LYS A 141 -12.36 -2.88 16.61
C LYS A 141 -11.60 -3.98 15.86
N ALA A 142 -10.60 -3.60 15.08
CA ALA A 142 -9.78 -4.54 14.32
C ALA A 142 -8.80 -5.36 15.16
N ARG A 143 -8.59 -5.01 16.43
CA ARG A 143 -7.57 -5.62 17.30
C ARG A 143 -7.52 -7.16 17.23
N PRO A 144 -8.64 -7.91 17.23
CA PRO A 144 -8.61 -9.37 17.14
C PRO A 144 -8.05 -9.94 15.83
N LEU A 145 -7.96 -9.13 14.77
CA LEU A 145 -7.48 -9.51 13.44
C LEU A 145 -6.02 -9.13 13.20
N LEU A 146 -5.41 -8.37 14.12
CA LEU A 146 -4.08 -7.77 13.88
C LEU A 146 -2.95 -8.79 14.08
N ASP A 147 -3.12 -9.77 14.98
CA ASP A 147 -2.10 -10.77 15.23
C ASP A 147 -2.01 -11.73 14.04
N ASP A 148 -0.80 -11.92 13.50
CA ASP A 148 -0.54 -12.66 12.26
C ASP A 148 -1.36 -12.12 11.03
N GLY A 149 -1.95 -10.93 11.16
CA GLY A 149 -2.72 -10.26 10.10
C GLY A 149 -1.87 -9.38 9.19
N ILE A 150 -2.43 -8.98 8.05
CA ILE A 150 -1.87 -7.99 7.12
C ILE A 150 -2.58 -6.66 7.35
N ILE A 151 -1.82 -5.59 7.56
CA ILE A 151 -2.34 -4.28 7.95
C ILE A 151 -1.93 -3.22 6.93
N LEU A 152 -2.91 -2.53 6.34
CA LEU A 152 -2.70 -1.44 5.38
C LEU A 152 -3.25 -0.13 5.94
N ILE A 153 -2.35 0.81 6.22
CA ILE A 153 -2.70 2.16 6.68
C ILE A 153 -2.23 3.17 5.63
N GLY A 154 -3.16 3.82 4.96
CA GLY A 154 -2.86 4.80 3.91
C GLY A 154 -3.44 6.18 4.15
N ASN A 155 -4.37 6.30 5.10
CA ASN A 155 -5.08 7.56 5.34
C ASN A 155 -4.87 8.12 6.75
N ALA A 156 -4.95 7.29 7.79
CA ALA A 156 -5.09 7.76 9.17
C ALA A 156 -3.84 7.52 10.03
N PRO A 157 -3.03 8.57 10.31
CA PRO A 157 -1.84 8.46 11.17
C PRO A 157 -2.17 7.92 12.57
N LEU A 158 -3.31 8.31 13.14
CA LEU A 158 -3.72 7.85 14.46
C LEU A 158 -4.09 6.36 14.49
N SER A 159 -4.58 5.80 13.37
CA SER A 159 -4.76 4.35 13.24
C SER A 159 -3.42 3.63 13.28
N LEU A 160 -2.41 4.12 12.53
CA LEU A 160 -1.07 3.56 12.54
C LEU A 160 -0.43 3.64 13.93
N ALA A 161 -0.53 4.80 14.59
CA ALA A 161 0.00 4.99 15.93
C ALA A 161 -0.66 4.05 16.95
N ARG A 162 -1.97 3.81 16.83
CA ARG A 162 -2.68 2.88 17.72
C ARG A 162 -2.21 1.44 17.53
N ILE A 163 -2.03 1.02 16.28
CA ILE A 163 -1.51 -0.31 15.93
C ILE A 163 -0.07 -0.47 16.43
N ALA A 164 0.79 0.52 16.23
CA ALA A 164 2.16 0.48 16.73
C ALA A 164 2.22 0.35 18.26
N ARG A 165 1.30 1.00 18.98
CA ARG A 165 1.17 0.82 20.44
C ARG A 165 0.73 -0.59 20.81
N TYR A 166 -0.19 -1.20 20.10
CA TYR A 166 -0.58 -2.60 20.34
C TYR A 166 0.61 -3.54 20.17
N ILE A 167 1.46 -3.31 19.16
CA ILE A 167 2.68 -4.12 18.95
C ILE A 167 3.65 -3.94 20.13
N LEU A 168 3.89 -2.70 20.57
CA LEU A 168 4.86 -2.38 21.60
C LEU A 168 4.40 -2.75 23.02
N GLU A 169 3.13 -2.49 23.33
CA GLU A 169 2.57 -2.60 24.68
C GLU A 169 1.88 -3.94 24.92
N GLU A 170 1.22 -4.52 23.92
CA GLU A 170 0.40 -5.73 24.04
C GLU A 170 1.00 -6.93 23.30
N ARG A 171 2.18 -6.77 22.68
CA ARG A 171 2.93 -7.81 21.97
C ARG A 171 2.16 -8.48 20.83
N ILE A 172 1.28 -7.73 20.16
CA ILE A 172 0.67 -8.19 18.90
C ILE A 172 1.76 -8.29 17.84
N THR A 173 1.76 -9.35 17.06
CA THR A 173 2.76 -9.64 16.02
C THR A 173 2.12 -9.75 14.63
N PRO A 174 1.79 -8.63 13.97
CA PRO A 174 1.30 -8.66 12.60
C PRO A 174 2.30 -9.33 11.66
N ALA A 175 1.79 -10.07 10.68
CA ALA A 175 2.64 -10.66 9.63
C ALA A 175 3.20 -9.59 8.68
N LEU A 176 2.45 -8.50 8.46
CA LEU A 176 2.89 -7.37 7.65
C LEU A 176 2.16 -6.09 8.05
N VAL A 177 2.90 -4.97 8.17
CA VAL A 177 2.32 -3.63 8.27
C VAL A 177 2.80 -2.75 7.11
N ILE A 178 1.88 -2.28 6.27
CA ILE A 178 2.13 -1.25 5.26
C ILE A 178 1.68 0.08 5.84
N GLY A 179 2.63 0.87 6.37
CA GLY A 179 2.39 2.11 7.09
C GLY A 179 2.64 3.34 6.22
N MET A 180 1.69 3.71 5.39
CA MET A 180 1.82 4.81 4.42
C MET A 180 0.74 5.90 4.60
N PRO A 181 0.42 6.37 5.82
CA PRO A 181 -0.49 7.50 5.95
C PRO A 181 0.11 8.77 5.32
N VAL A 182 -0.77 9.63 4.77
CA VAL A 182 -0.41 10.91 4.17
C VAL A 182 -0.93 12.05 5.02
N GLY A 183 -0.23 13.20 5.07
CA GLY A 183 -0.73 14.41 5.70
C GLY A 183 0.32 15.17 6.52
N PHE A 184 -0.16 16.03 7.41
CA PHE A 184 0.68 17.01 8.11
C PHE A 184 0.67 16.85 9.63
N VAL A 185 -0.32 16.18 10.21
CA VAL A 185 -0.49 16.03 11.66
C VAL A 185 -0.31 14.56 12.05
N ASN A 186 0.62 14.26 12.94
CA ASN A 186 0.93 12.93 13.45
C ASN A 186 1.40 11.90 12.38
N VAL A 187 1.67 12.32 11.14
CA VAL A 187 2.06 11.40 10.06
C VAL A 187 3.48 10.89 10.27
N VAL A 188 4.42 11.81 10.44
CA VAL A 188 5.83 11.46 10.67
C VAL A 188 5.98 10.70 11.98
N GLU A 189 5.35 11.17 13.03
CA GLU A 189 5.40 10.58 14.37
C GLU A 189 4.82 9.16 14.41
N SER A 190 3.72 8.91 13.68
CA SER A 190 3.14 7.56 13.60
C SER A 190 4.03 6.55 12.88
N LYS A 191 4.72 6.97 11.81
CA LYS A 191 5.70 6.15 11.09
C LYS A 191 6.96 5.90 11.93
N GLN A 192 7.45 6.92 12.63
CA GLN A 192 8.56 6.78 13.57
C GLN A 192 8.22 5.83 14.73
N LEU A 193 6.97 5.84 15.19
CA LEU A 193 6.52 4.89 16.21
C LEU A 193 6.51 3.46 15.66
N LEU A 194 6.00 3.23 14.44
CA LEU A 194 6.06 1.91 13.79
C LEU A 194 7.50 1.44 13.59
N SER A 195 8.43 2.33 13.24
CA SER A 195 9.85 1.98 13.04
C SER A 195 10.55 1.49 14.32
N ARG A 196 9.94 1.67 15.50
CA ARG A 196 10.41 1.07 16.77
C ARG A 196 9.88 -0.35 17.00
N CYS A 197 8.94 -0.80 16.19
CA CYS A 197 8.32 -2.11 16.31
C CYS A 197 9.19 -3.19 15.66
N ASN A 198 9.34 -4.33 16.33
CA ASN A 198 10.08 -5.47 15.79
C ASN A 198 9.14 -6.44 15.04
N VAL A 199 8.48 -5.93 13.99
CA VAL A 199 7.57 -6.68 13.12
C VAL A 199 7.83 -6.34 11.65
N PRO A 200 7.48 -7.21 10.70
CA PRO A 200 7.62 -6.92 9.27
C PRO A 200 6.81 -5.67 8.86
N HIS A 201 7.50 -4.64 8.35
CA HIS A 201 6.80 -3.45 7.90
C HIS A 201 7.49 -2.69 6.77
N LEU A 202 6.66 -1.97 5.99
CA LEU A 202 7.09 -0.96 5.04
C LEU A 202 6.52 0.40 5.43
N VAL A 203 7.34 1.44 5.32
CA VAL A 203 6.91 2.82 5.47
C VAL A 203 7.47 3.67 4.32
N LEU A 204 6.73 4.70 3.94
CA LEU A 204 7.24 5.80 3.14
C LEU A 204 7.53 6.96 4.09
N GLU A 205 8.79 7.24 4.35
CA GLU A 205 9.20 8.27 5.32
C GLU A 205 8.66 9.66 4.96
N GLY A 206 8.57 10.52 5.97
CA GLY A 206 8.04 11.88 5.82
C GLY A 206 6.51 11.91 5.69
N ARG A 207 6.01 12.93 4.98
CA ARG A 207 4.57 13.24 4.88
C ARG A 207 3.86 12.56 3.71
N ARG A 208 4.62 11.98 2.79
CA ARG A 208 4.10 11.27 1.60
C ARG A 208 3.42 9.97 2.01
N GLY A 209 2.45 9.56 1.21
CA GLY A 209 1.69 8.33 1.42
C GLY A 209 0.37 8.37 0.68
N GLY A 210 -0.59 7.61 1.17
CA GLY A 210 -1.96 7.59 0.65
C GLY A 210 -2.49 6.18 0.44
N SER A 211 -3.81 6.07 0.40
CA SER A 211 -4.51 4.79 0.19
C SER A 211 -4.08 4.09 -1.09
N ALA A 212 -3.88 4.84 -2.19
CA ALA A 212 -3.41 4.29 -3.45
C ALA A 212 -2.03 3.65 -3.31
N LEU A 213 -1.10 4.29 -2.58
CA LEU A 213 0.23 3.76 -2.35
C LEU A 213 0.22 2.51 -1.47
N ALA A 214 -0.63 2.47 -0.44
CA ALA A 214 -0.78 1.27 0.40
C ALA A 214 -1.29 0.07 -0.43
N VAL A 215 -2.29 0.27 -1.29
CA VAL A 215 -2.80 -0.75 -2.24
C VAL A 215 -1.70 -1.20 -3.20
N THR A 216 -1.04 -0.24 -3.85
CA THR A 216 0.03 -0.51 -4.83
C THR A 216 1.16 -1.30 -4.20
N THR A 217 1.53 -1.01 -2.95
CA THR A 217 2.57 -1.74 -2.23
C THR A 217 2.21 -3.21 -2.06
N LEU A 218 1.00 -3.53 -1.60
CA LEU A 218 0.58 -4.93 -1.46
C LEU A 218 0.53 -5.65 -2.81
N HIS A 219 0.03 -4.98 -3.86
CA HIS A 219 0.02 -5.54 -5.21
C HIS A 219 1.44 -5.77 -5.75
N ALA A 220 2.38 -4.85 -5.49
CA ALA A 220 3.77 -5.01 -5.90
C ALA A 220 4.47 -6.17 -5.17
N ILE A 221 4.15 -6.40 -3.90
CA ILE A 221 4.60 -7.59 -3.16
C ILE A 221 4.09 -8.87 -3.84
N ILE A 222 2.81 -8.94 -4.20
CA ILE A 222 2.23 -10.09 -4.93
C ILE A 222 2.95 -10.32 -6.27
N GLU A 223 3.27 -9.27 -6.99
CA GLU A 223 3.93 -9.32 -8.31
C GLU A 223 5.46 -9.55 -8.23
N SER A 224 6.04 -9.56 -7.04
CA SER A 224 7.48 -9.78 -6.83
C SER A 224 7.89 -11.27 -6.90
N VAL A 225 6.93 -12.15 -7.03
CA VAL A 225 7.13 -13.62 -7.14
C VAL A 225 7.62 -14.00 -8.53
#